data_71048b594ef2846b40c45d7776f3a59a
#
_entry.id   71048b594ef2846b40c45d7776f3a59a
#
_cell.length_a   1.000
_cell.length_b   1.000
_cell.length_c   1.000
_cell.angle_alpha   90.00
_cell.angle_beta   90.00
_cell.angle_gamma   90.00
#
_symmetry.space_group_name_H-M   'P 1'
#
loop_
_entity.id
_entity.type
_entity.pdbx_description
1 polymer ?
#
loop_
_entity_poly.entity_id
_entity_poly.type
_entity_poly.pdbx_seq_one_letter_code
_entity_poly.pdbx_strand_id
1 'polypeptide(L)'
;MDIELRHLRAYVALCEEANYTRAAARLHLSQPALTRTIQQLERLVECRLIERTSRRFELTDEGAELLEHSRRIIGDIETVQADLRMRATIEVGFSWLLPDAWFAAIRTRYEALGGRISLRRVEDPMAALDDRSIEIAIHRNDIWLPHHLESREIGSEQRVLAVSVHSPLATAVELRWADLAHFPLVANTVSGTTNAESWDAPDPNRTVITCTNFDEWIELVAAERGIGIVPVLARSRAPHPGVVYVDIVDAPRSHIYLTWRVKPTPLRSVQRFLSLV
;
A
#
# COMPACT_ATOMS: atom_id res chain seq x y z
N MET A 1 26.68 37.21 -2.77
CA MET A 1 25.45 36.89 -2.00
C MET A 1 24.52 36.21 -3.01
N ASP A 2 23.92 35.07 -2.69
CA ASP A 2 23.24 34.23 -3.69
C ASP A 2 21.72 34.37 -3.61
N ILE A 3 21.02 33.98 -4.70
CA ILE A 3 19.56 33.93 -4.73
C ILE A 3 19.12 32.79 -3.80
N GLU A 4 18.21 33.09 -2.88
CA GLU A 4 17.65 32.11 -1.96
C GLU A 4 16.19 31.82 -2.31
N LEU A 5 15.68 30.64 -1.93
CA LEU A 5 14.30 30.22 -2.19
C LEU A 5 13.26 31.22 -1.63
N ARG A 6 13.58 31.89 -0.50
CA ARG A 6 12.71 32.93 0.05
C ARG A 6 12.51 34.12 -0.91
N HIS A 7 13.54 34.48 -1.69
CA HIS A 7 13.44 35.55 -2.71
C HIS A 7 12.47 35.15 -3.82
N LEU A 8 12.59 33.90 -4.33
CA LEU A 8 11.72 33.39 -5.38
C LEU A 8 10.26 33.28 -4.90
N ARG A 9 10.03 32.75 -3.68
CA ARG A 9 8.69 32.69 -3.08
C ARG A 9 8.06 34.04 -2.88
N ALA A 10 8.85 35.02 -2.42
CA ALA A 10 8.39 36.40 -2.25
C ALA A 10 7.99 37.03 -3.60
N TYR A 11 8.78 36.76 -4.63
CA TYR A 11 8.53 37.26 -5.97
C TYR A 11 7.28 36.64 -6.60
N VAL A 12 7.13 35.30 -6.55
CA VAL A 12 5.95 34.62 -7.06
C VAL A 12 4.67 35.09 -6.34
N ALA A 13 4.69 35.19 -5.02
CA ALA A 13 3.54 35.67 -4.25
C ALA A 13 3.17 37.13 -4.63
N LEU A 14 4.16 37.99 -4.85
CA LEU A 14 3.91 39.38 -5.29
C LEU A 14 3.29 39.43 -6.69
N CYS A 15 3.77 38.62 -7.62
CA CYS A 15 3.23 38.54 -8.97
C CYS A 15 1.78 38.05 -9.01
N GLU A 16 1.46 37.03 -8.18
CA GLU A 16 0.12 36.44 -8.08
C GLU A 16 -0.90 37.40 -7.44
N GLU A 17 -0.46 38.16 -6.43
CA GLU A 17 -1.34 39.11 -5.75
C GLU A 17 -1.41 40.47 -6.46
N ALA A 18 -0.44 40.80 -7.32
CA ALA A 18 -0.26 42.10 -7.94
C ALA A 18 -0.37 43.28 -6.95
N ASN A 19 -0.07 43.02 -5.67
CA ASN A 19 -0.22 43.96 -4.57
C ASN A 19 0.72 43.62 -3.41
N TYR A 20 1.61 44.56 -3.06
CA TYR A 20 2.60 44.36 -2.00
C TYR A 20 1.99 44.04 -0.62
N THR A 21 0.89 44.69 -0.26
CA THR A 21 0.26 44.50 1.05
C THR A 21 -0.37 43.12 1.15
N ARG A 22 -1.09 42.67 0.10
CA ARG A 22 -1.70 41.32 0.08
C ARG A 22 -0.64 40.23 0.01
N ALA A 23 0.38 40.38 -0.82
CA ALA A 23 1.48 39.45 -0.91
C ALA A 23 2.25 39.32 0.42
N ALA A 24 2.50 40.44 1.11
CA ALA A 24 3.13 40.44 2.43
C ALA A 24 2.27 39.71 3.46
N ALA A 25 0.95 39.96 3.49
CA ALA A 25 0.03 39.25 4.38
C ALA A 25 0.01 37.76 4.13
N ARG A 26 -0.04 37.32 2.87
CA ARG A 26 0.03 35.90 2.46
C ARG A 26 1.30 35.19 2.94
N LEU A 27 2.42 35.93 2.96
CA LEU A 27 3.73 35.43 3.40
C LEU A 27 3.99 35.61 4.91
N HIS A 28 3.05 36.15 5.66
CA HIS A 28 3.21 36.55 7.05
C HIS A 28 4.38 37.51 7.29
N LEU A 29 4.59 38.43 6.35
CA LEU A 29 5.62 39.46 6.40
C LEU A 29 4.99 40.87 6.53
N SER A 30 5.78 41.85 6.96
CA SER A 30 5.40 43.23 6.79
C SER A 30 5.68 43.70 5.35
N GLN A 31 4.86 44.63 4.84
CA GLN A 31 5.05 45.18 3.48
C GLN A 31 6.44 45.75 3.28
N PRO A 32 7.08 46.51 4.22
CA PRO A 32 8.46 46.94 4.08
C PRO A 32 9.48 45.79 4.01
N ALA A 33 9.22 44.66 4.69
CA ALA A 33 10.08 43.47 4.61
C ALA A 33 10.01 42.85 3.22
N LEU A 34 8.80 42.66 2.67
CA LEU A 34 8.61 42.13 1.32
C LEU A 34 9.30 43.06 0.29
N THR A 35 9.10 44.37 0.39
CA THR A 35 9.75 45.34 -0.52
C THR A 35 11.27 45.21 -0.51
N ARG A 36 11.88 45.08 0.68
CA ARG A 36 13.33 44.87 0.79
C ARG A 36 13.77 43.56 0.16
N THR A 37 12.99 42.49 0.32
CA THR A 37 13.28 41.17 -0.28
C THR A 37 13.25 41.23 -1.80
N ILE A 38 12.27 41.92 -2.40
CA ILE A 38 12.19 42.10 -3.85
C ILE A 38 13.34 42.99 -4.37
N GLN A 39 13.64 44.09 -3.69
CA GLN A 39 14.79 44.94 -4.06
C GLN A 39 16.13 44.19 -3.93
N GLN A 40 16.24 43.27 -2.98
CA GLN A 40 17.43 42.43 -2.86
C GLN A 40 17.52 41.45 -4.04
N LEU A 41 16.40 40.84 -4.44
CA LEU A 41 16.35 39.94 -5.60
C LEU A 41 16.76 40.71 -6.89
N GLU A 42 16.18 41.88 -7.16
CA GLU A 42 16.54 42.72 -8.32
C GLU A 42 18.03 43.05 -8.34
N ARG A 43 18.64 43.35 -7.20
CA ARG A 43 20.10 43.55 -7.09
C ARG A 43 20.92 42.33 -7.39
N LEU A 44 20.42 41.12 -6.98
CA LEU A 44 21.12 39.88 -7.20
C LEU A 44 21.05 39.40 -8.66
N VAL A 45 19.96 39.70 -9.36
CA VAL A 45 19.80 39.41 -10.79
C VAL A 45 20.26 40.58 -11.70
N GLU A 46 20.70 41.67 -11.10
CA GLU A 46 21.23 42.87 -11.78
C GLU A 46 20.25 43.51 -12.79
N CYS A 47 18.96 43.23 -12.68
CA CYS A 47 17.92 43.81 -13.52
C CYS A 47 16.68 44.16 -12.70
N ARG A 48 15.80 44.97 -13.26
CA ARG A 48 14.48 45.22 -12.69
C ARG A 48 13.50 44.17 -13.15
N LEU A 49 12.67 43.75 -12.21
CA LEU A 49 11.66 42.74 -12.44
C LEU A 49 10.24 43.32 -12.48
N ILE A 50 10.07 44.53 -11.90
CA ILE A 50 8.78 45.19 -11.78
C ILE A 50 8.92 46.62 -12.29
N GLU A 51 8.00 47.04 -13.18
CA GLU A 51 7.93 48.40 -13.70
C GLU A 51 7.54 49.39 -12.60
N ARG A 52 8.23 50.53 -12.58
CA ARG A 52 7.94 51.62 -11.63
C ARG A 52 6.85 52.55 -12.18
N THR A 53 5.63 52.04 -12.37
CA THR A 53 4.49 52.88 -12.63
C THR A 53 3.65 53.05 -11.38
N SER A 54 3.28 54.29 -11.02
CA SER A 54 2.52 54.59 -9.79
C SER A 54 1.05 54.14 -9.84
N ARG A 55 0.60 53.56 -10.96
CA ARG A 55 -0.83 53.25 -11.19
C ARG A 55 -1.15 51.81 -11.50
N ARG A 56 -0.17 51.00 -11.88
CA ARG A 56 -0.37 49.57 -12.19
C ARG A 56 0.85 48.74 -11.77
N PHE A 57 0.60 47.49 -11.36
CA PHE A 57 1.64 46.49 -11.19
C PHE A 57 1.88 45.84 -12.55
N GLU A 58 3.04 45.99 -13.11
CA GLU A 58 3.44 45.38 -14.38
C GLU A 58 4.84 44.78 -14.24
N LEU A 59 5.07 43.65 -14.89
CA LEU A 59 6.37 42.99 -14.93
C LEU A 59 7.17 43.51 -16.12
N THR A 60 8.50 43.52 -15.97
CA THR A 60 9.42 43.62 -17.12
C THR A 60 9.47 42.30 -17.86
N ASP A 61 10.07 42.26 -19.06
CA ASP A 61 10.28 41.00 -19.80
C ASP A 61 11.14 40.02 -18.97
N GLU A 62 12.21 40.54 -18.33
CA GLU A 62 13.05 39.75 -17.41
C GLU A 62 12.27 39.27 -16.17
N GLY A 63 11.32 40.11 -15.69
CA GLY A 63 10.43 39.75 -14.62
C GLY A 63 9.52 38.58 -15.01
N ALA A 64 8.91 38.61 -16.19
CA ALA A 64 8.07 37.53 -16.68
C ALA A 64 8.87 36.21 -16.83
N GLU A 65 10.07 36.30 -17.38
CA GLU A 65 10.97 35.15 -17.52
C GLU A 65 11.37 34.56 -16.14
N LEU A 66 11.77 35.41 -15.20
CA LEU A 66 12.12 34.95 -13.84
C LEU A 66 10.92 34.37 -13.11
N LEU A 67 9.69 34.82 -13.35
CA LEU A 67 8.49 34.27 -12.76
C LEU A 67 8.28 32.82 -13.19
N GLU A 68 8.43 32.50 -14.47
CA GLU A 68 8.34 31.12 -14.98
C GLU A 68 9.42 30.22 -14.35
N HIS A 69 10.66 30.67 -14.33
CA HIS A 69 11.76 29.93 -13.69
C HIS A 69 11.54 29.73 -12.21
N SER A 70 11.07 30.76 -11.50
CA SER A 70 10.79 30.70 -10.05
C SER A 70 9.71 29.66 -9.72
N ARG A 71 8.62 29.63 -10.50
CA ARG A 71 7.55 28.62 -10.34
C ARG A 71 8.06 27.21 -10.54
N ARG A 72 8.89 26.99 -11.57
CA ARG A 72 9.49 25.68 -11.85
C ARG A 72 10.39 25.23 -10.70
N ILE A 73 11.32 26.07 -10.25
CA ILE A 73 12.25 25.74 -9.15
C ILE A 73 11.49 25.43 -7.86
N ILE A 74 10.46 26.22 -7.51
CA ILE A 74 9.63 25.97 -6.33
C ILE A 74 8.90 24.62 -6.45
N GLY A 75 8.30 24.36 -7.63
CA GLY A 75 7.62 23.08 -7.90
C GLY A 75 8.54 21.87 -7.84
N ASP A 76 9.77 21.99 -8.37
CA ASP A 76 10.77 20.92 -8.29
C ASP A 76 11.15 20.62 -6.82
N ILE A 77 11.32 21.65 -5.99
CA ILE A 77 11.61 21.47 -4.56
C ILE A 77 10.43 20.84 -3.84
N GLU A 78 9.21 21.26 -4.13
CA GLU A 78 7.99 20.67 -3.55
C GLU A 78 7.83 19.21 -3.96
N THR A 79 8.14 18.87 -5.21
CA THR A 79 8.16 17.49 -5.72
C THR A 79 9.20 16.66 -4.96
N VAL A 80 10.44 17.15 -4.83
CA VAL A 80 11.48 16.46 -4.06
C VAL A 80 11.08 16.27 -2.60
N GLN A 81 10.46 17.27 -1.98
CA GLN A 81 9.97 17.17 -0.59
C GLN A 81 8.83 16.15 -0.47
N ALA A 82 7.91 16.12 -1.44
CA ALA A 82 6.83 15.12 -1.50
C ALA A 82 7.41 13.71 -1.68
N ASP A 83 8.34 13.52 -2.61
CA ASP A 83 9.02 12.25 -2.85
C ASP A 83 9.76 11.74 -1.61
N LEU A 84 10.47 12.64 -0.91
CA LEU A 84 11.16 12.27 0.34
C LEU A 84 10.19 11.89 1.46
N ARG A 85 9.03 12.54 1.54
CA ARG A 85 7.96 12.18 2.48
C ARG A 85 7.28 10.87 2.09
N MET A 86 7.02 10.66 0.80
CA MET A 86 6.46 9.40 0.26
C MET A 86 7.42 8.22 0.47
N ARG A 87 8.74 8.44 0.37
CA ARG A 87 9.76 7.42 0.66
C ARG A 87 9.80 6.96 2.12
N ALA A 88 9.19 7.69 3.03
CA ALA A 88 8.99 7.25 4.42
C ALA A 88 7.76 6.35 4.59
N THR A 89 6.87 6.31 3.61
CA THR A 89 5.70 5.44 3.59
C THR A 89 6.01 4.22 2.74
N ILE A 90 5.64 3.03 3.20
CA ILE A 90 5.67 1.79 2.42
C ILE A 90 4.24 1.33 2.15
N GLU A 91 3.99 0.91 0.92
CA GLU A 91 2.74 0.28 0.51
C GLU A 91 2.85 -1.23 0.76
N VAL A 92 2.08 -1.74 1.70
CA VAL A 92 2.00 -3.18 2.01
C VAL A 92 0.71 -3.72 1.43
N GLY A 93 0.83 -4.61 0.44
CA GLY A 93 -0.29 -5.28 -0.20
C GLY A 93 -0.62 -6.62 0.48
N PHE A 94 -1.90 -6.95 0.49
CA PHE A 94 -2.38 -8.27 0.93
C PHE A 94 -3.63 -8.65 0.14
N SER A 95 -3.77 -9.94 -0.15
CA SER A 95 -4.95 -10.44 -0.88
C SER A 95 -6.13 -10.68 0.06
N TRP A 96 -5.87 -11.31 1.19
CA TRP A 96 -6.89 -11.66 2.17
C TRP A 96 -6.25 -11.94 3.54
N LEU A 97 -6.90 -11.54 4.62
CA LEU A 97 -6.51 -11.73 6.03
C LEU A 97 -5.03 -11.39 6.36
N LEU A 98 -4.83 -10.28 7.03
CA LEU A 98 -3.53 -9.95 7.62
C LEU A 98 -3.32 -10.76 8.91
N PRO A 99 -2.10 -11.22 9.22
CA PRO A 99 -1.76 -11.83 10.50
C PRO A 99 -1.72 -10.75 11.59
N ASP A 100 -2.84 -10.56 12.29
CA ASP A 100 -3.11 -9.38 13.13
C ASP A 100 -2.04 -9.05 14.16
N ALA A 101 -1.68 -10.02 14.98
CA ALA A 101 -0.72 -9.80 16.08
C ALA A 101 0.67 -9.45 15.54
N TRP A 102 1.11 -10.18 14.51
CA TRP A 102 2.38 -9.92 13.86
C TRP A 102 2.39 -8.55 13.20
N PHE A 103 1.33 -8.25 12.42
CA PHE A 103 1.25 -6.97 11.70
C PHE A 103 1.16 -5.76 12.64
N ALA A 104 0.40 -5.88 13.74
CA ALA A 104 0.31 -4.81 14.74
C ALA A 104 1.67 -4.54 15.41
N ALA A 105 2.42 -5.60 15.74
CA ALA A 105 3.75 -5.48 16.33
C ALA A 105 4.75 -4.82 15.38
N ILE A 106 4.80 -5.27 14.11
CA ILE A 106 5.73 -4.73 13.12
C ILE A 106 5.40 -3.27 12.78
N ARG A 107 4.12 -2.93 12.65
CA ARG A 107 3.65 -1.58 12.42
C ARG A 107 4.12 -0.64 13.53
N THR A 108 3.89 -0.99 14.78
CA THR A 108 4.29 -0.17 15.93
C THR A 108 5.80 0.08 15.94
N ARG A 109 6.61 -0.94 15.65
CA ARG A 109 8.07 -0.82 15.57
C ARG A 109 8.51 0.07 14.42
N TYR A 110 7.89 -0.06 13.25
CA TYR A 110 8.23 0.72 12.08
C TYR A 110 7.85 2.20 12.23
N GLU A 111 6.67 2.48 12.79
CA GLU A 111 6.19 3.83 13.08
C GLU A 111 7.05 4.53 14.15
N ALA A 112 7.53 3.80 15.15
CA ALA A 112 8.48 4.33 16.13
C ALA A 112 9.82 4.79 15.52
N LEU A 113 10.19 4.26 14.35
CA LEU A 113 11.35 4.70 13.57
C LEU A 113 11.04 5.86 12.60
N GLY A 114 9.84 6.44 12.68
CA GLY A 114 9.40 7.54 11.83
C GLY A 114 8.92 7.10 10.43
N GLY A 115 8.73 5.79 10.20
CA GLY A 115 8.12 5.25 8.98
C GLY A 115 6.60 5.34 9.04
N ARG A 116 5.95 5.14 7.90
CA ARG A 116 4.49 4.95 7.80
C ARG A 116 4.18 3.74 6.93
N ILE A 117 3.09 3.04 7.24
CA ILE A 117 2.60 1.92 6.45
C ILE A 117 1.24 2.30 5.88
N SER A 118 1.12 2.17 4.58
CA SER A 118 -0.15 2.19 3.87
C SER A 118 -0.53 0.75 3.54
N LEU A 119 -1.76 0.37 3.85
CA LEU A 119 -2.29 -0.96 3.57
C LEU A 119 -3.16 -0.93 2.33
N ARG A 120 -2.88 -1.83 1.41
CA ARG A 120 -3.68 -1.98 0.20
C ARG A 120 -4.14 -3.42 0.03
N ARG A 121 -5.46 -3.63 -0.09
CA ARG A 121 -5.98 -4.90 -0.56
C ARG A 121 -5.75 -4.99 -2.07
N VAL A 122 -5.13 -6.08 -2.52
CA VAL A 122 -4.84 -6.36 -3.92
C VAL A 122 -5.34 -7.75 -4.28
N GLU A 123 -5.78 -7.95 -5.50
CA GLU A 123 -6.23 -9.26 -5.95
C GLU A 123 -5.04 -10.20 -6.15
N ASP A 124 -4.04 -9.74 -6.90
CA ASP A 124 -2.79 -10.46 -7.12
C ASP A 124 -1.61 -9.68 -6.52
N PRO A 125 -1.07 -10.13 -5.36
CA PRO A 125 0.07 -9.48 -4.72
C PRO A 125 1.36 -9.50 -5.56
N MET A 126 1.55 -10.52 -6.41
CA MET A 126 2.75 -10.61 -7.24
C MET A 126 2.69 -9.62 -8.40
N ALA A 127 1.56 -9.54 -9.10
CA ALA A 127 1.35 -8.53 -10.12
C ALA A 127 1.48 -7.10 -9.55
N ALA A 128 0.97 -6.85 -8.34
CA ALA A 128 1.08 -5.56 -7.67
C ALA A 128 2.52 -5.22 -7.24
N LEU A 129 3.37 -6.21 -6.96
CA LEU A 129 4.81 -6.01 -6.79
C LEU A 129 5.49 -5.66 -8.12
N ASP A 130 5.09 -6.30 -9.21
CA ASP A 130 5.70 -6.10 -10.53
C ASP A 130 5.35 -4.72 -11.11
N ASP A 131 4.12 -4.28 -11.00
CA ASP A 131 3.67 -2.95 -11.43
C ASP A 131 4.06 -1.81 -10.46
N ARG A 132 4.68 -2.15 -9.33
CA ARG A 132 5.14 -1.23 -8.28
C ARG A 132 4.03 -0.47 -7.55
N SER A 133 2.81 -0.96 -7.56
CA SER A 133 1.71 -0.40 -6.77
C SER A 133 1.84 -0.71 -5.27
N ILE A 134 2.67 -1.71 -4.93
CA ILE A 134 3.08 -2.05 -3.57
C ILE A 134 4.59 -2.32 -3.52
N GLU A 135 5.20 -2.13 -2.35
CA GLU A 135 6.60 -2.48 -2.09
C GLU A 135 6.77 -3.84 -1.42
N ILE A 136 5.78 -4.25 -0.64
CA ILE A 136 5.78 -5.49 0.14
C ILE A 136 4.44 -6.19 -0.03
N ALA A 137 4.47 -7.49 -0.26
CA ALA A 137 3.30 -8.35 -0.33
C ALA A 137 3.24 -9.30 0.87
N ILE A 138 2.07 -9.45 1.47
CA ILE A 138 1.76 -10.50 2.46
C ILE A 138 0.79 -11.47 1.82
N HIS A 139 1.18 -12.72 1.70
CA HIS A 139 0.38 -13.78 1.08
C HIS A 139 0.56 -15.14 1.80
N ARG A 140 -0.25 -16.13 1.41
CA ARG A 140 -0.24 -17.47 2.03
C ARG A 140 0.09 -18.61 1.07
N ASN A 141 0.27 -18.31 -0.19
CA ASN A 141 0.55 -19.33 -1.18
C ASN A 141 2.04 -19.58 -1.28
N ASP A 142 2.43 -20.82 -1.28
CA ASP A 142 3.77 -21.21 -1.70
C ASP A 142 3.81 -21.18 -3.22
N ILE A 143 4.45 -20.15 -3.76
CA ILE A 143 4.48 -19.87 -5.20
C ILE A 143 5.92 -19.83 -5.69
N TRP A 144 6.09 -20.26 -6.93
CA TRP A 144 7.37 -20.03 -7.62
C TRP A 144 7.61 -18.52 -7.76
N LEU A 145 8.79 -18.06 -7.32
CA LEU A 145 9.15 -16.65 -7.35
C LEU A 145 10.10 -16.36 -8.51
N PRO A 146 9.82 -15.33 -9.33
CA PRO A 146 10.79 -14.81 -10.27
C PRO A 146 12.06 -14.32 -9.56
N HIS A 147 13.21 -14.37 -10.23
CA HIS A 147 14.53 -14.03 -9.67
C HIS A 147 14.69 -12.57 -9.17
N HIS A 148 13.75 -11.70 -9.47
CA HIS A 148 13.72 -10.31 -9.00
C HIS A 148 12.90 -10.13 -7.72
N LEU A 149 12.24 -11.18 -7.24
CA LEU A 149 11.51 -11.22 -5.98
C LEU A 149 12.23 -12.13 -4.97
N GLU A 150 12.08 -11.81 -3.71
CA GLU A 150 12.54 -12.60 -2.58
C GLU A 150 11.40 -12.70 -1.56
N SER A 151 11.32 -13.85 -0.89
CA SER A 151 10.29 -14.14 0.09
C SER A 151 10.89 -14.65 1.39
N ARG A 152 10.22 -14.33 2.49
CA ARG A 152 10.54 -14.85 3.83
C ARG A 152 9.26 -15.34 4.48
N GLU A 153 9.28 -16.55 5.02
CA GLU A 153 8.22 -17.01 5.88
C GLU A 153 8.20 -16.23 7.18
N ILE A 154 7.05 -15.69 7.56
CA ILE A 154 6.84 -14.91 8.78
C ILE A 154 5.97 -15.61 9.79
N GLY A 155 5.44 -16.78 9.46
CA GLY A 155 4.66 -17.61 10.34
C GLY A 155 3.82 -18.63 9.60
N SER A 156 3.06 -19.41 10.36
CA SER A 156 2.11 -20.36 9.81
C SER A 156 0.87 -20.47 10.71
N GLU A 157 -0.26 -20.83 10.14
CA GLU A 157 -1.55 -20.99 10.85
C GLU A 157 -2.18 -22.33 10.53
N GLN A 158 -3.04 -22.79 11.44
CA GLN A 158 -3.85 -23.97 11.20
C GLN A 158 -4.91 -23.69 10.13
N ARG A 159 -5.35 -24.73 9.44
CA ARG A 159 -6.49 -24.68 8.54
C ARG A 159 -7.72 -25.23 9.24
N VAL A 160 -8.87 -24.67 8.90
CA VAL A 160 -10.18 -25.12 9.33
C VAL A 160 -11.06 -25.40 8.14
N LEU A 161 -11.98 -26.33 8.31
CA LEU A 161 -13.04 -26.59 7.36
C LEU A 161 -14.14 -25.56 7.52
N ALA A 162 -14.62 -25.00 6.43
CA ALA A 162 -15.83 -24.19 6.34
C ALA A 162 -16.90 -24.97 5.61
N VAL A 163 -18.06 -25.13 6.22
CA VAL A 163 -19.21 -25.86 5.65
C VAL A 163 -20.51 -25.13 5.96
N SER A 164 -21.53 -25.39 5.14
CA SER A 164 -22.88 -24.93 5.45
C SER A 164 -23.32 -25.42 6.84
N VAL A 165 -24.08 -24.60 7.56
CA VAL A 165 -24.73 -24.99 8.84
C VAL A 165 -25.62 -26.23 8.70
N HIS A 166 -26.07 -26.55 7.48
CA HIS A 166 -26.90 -27.72 7.17
C HIS A 166 -26.08 -28.97 6.78
N SER A 167 -24.76 -28.82 6.61
CA SER A 167 -23.89 -29.93 6.27
C SER A 167 -23.79 -30.94 7.43
N PRO A 168 -23.77 -32.25 7.15
CA PRO A 168 -23.52 -33.28 8.18
C PRO A 168 -22.14 -33.10 8.85
N LEU A 169 -21.20 -32.43 8.18
CA LEU A 169 -19.87 -32.13 8.73
C LEU A 169 -19.90 -30.98 9.75
N ALA A 170 -20.97 -30.18 9.82
CA ALA A 170 -21.07 -29.03 10.74
C ALA A 170 -20.98 -29.41 12.23
N THR A 171 -21.34 -30.66 12.58
CA THR A 171 -21.31 -31.17 13.95
C THR A 171 -20.23 -32.24 14.17
N ALA A 172 -19.32 -32.42 13.21
CA ALA A 172 -18.25 -33.41 13.32
C ALA A 172 -17.26 -33.00 14.43
N VAL A 173 -16.86 -33.95 15.25
CA VAL A 173 -15.97 -33.72 16.39
C VAL A 173 -14.50 -33.95 16.02
N GLU A 174 -14.23 -34.90 15.12
CA GLU A 174 -12.90 -35.22 14.66
C GLU A 174 -12.92 -35.40 13.13
N LEU A 175 -12.28 -34.48 12.42
CA LEU A 175 -12.13 -34.55 10.97
C LEU A 175 -10.64 -34.65 10.62
N ARG A 176 -10.34 -35.60 9.73
CA ARG A 176 -8.99 -35.75 9.20
C ARG A 176 -8.88 -35.16 7.80
N TRP A 177 -7.69 -34.67 7.48
CA TRP A 177 -7.41 -34.08 6.18
C TRP A 177 -7.78 -35.04 5.02
N ALA A 178 -7.39 -36.32 5.12
CA ALA A 178 -7.64 -37.31 4.09
C ALA A 178 -9.14 -37.54 3.84
N ASP A 179 -9.98 -37.50 4.88
CA ASP A 179 -11.41 -37.70 4.77
C ASP A 179 -12.12 -36.66 3.92
N LEU A 180 -11.51 -35.47 3.81
CA LEU A 180 -12.07 -34.35 3.06
C LEU A 180 -11.78 -34.42 1.55
N ALA A 181 -10.92 -35.33 1.10
CA ALA A 181 -10.52 -35.44 -0.30
C ALA A 181 -11.69 -35.74 -1.27
N HIS A 182 -12.75 -36.42 -0.79
CA HIS A 182 -13.88 -36.85 -1.62
C HIS A 182 -15.05 -35.86 -1.67
N PHE A 183 -15.05 -34.82 -0.82
CA PHE A 183 -16.12 -33.84 -0.82
C PHE A 183 -15.95 -32.83 -1.94
N PRO A 184 -17.03 -32.34 -2.56
CA PRO A 184 -16.95 -31.22 -3.48
C PRO A 184 -16.20 -30.02 -2.83
N LEU A 185 -15.30 -29.38 -3.55
CA LEU A 185 -14.45 -28.31 -3.06
C LEU A 185 -14.85 -26.98 -3.70
N VAL A 186 -15.01 -25.94 -2.90
CA VAL A 186 -15.03 -24.56 -3.36
C VAL A 186 -13.62 -23.97 -3.24
N ALA A 187 -12.99 -23.69 -4.36
CA ALA A 187 -11.62 -23.20 -4.43
C ALA A 187 -11.58 -21.75 -4.94
N ASN A 188 -10.95 -20.85 -4.16
CA ASN A 188 -10.61 -19.53 -4.64
C ASN A 188 -9.28 -19.61 -5.38
N THR A 189 -9.29 -19.31 -6.68
CA THR A 189 -8.12 -19.46 -7.57
C THR A 189 -7.09 -18.33 -7.44
N VAL A 190 -7.46 -17.19 -6.84
CA VAL A 190 -6.60 -16.00 -6.74
C VAL A 190 -5.91 -15.93 -5.36
N SER A 191 -6.69 -16.07 -4.29
CA SER A 191 -6.18 -15.91 -2.92
C SER A 191 -6.38 -17.14 -2.03
N GLY A 192 -6.90 -18.22 -2.60
CA GLY A 192 -7.14 -19.46 -1.87
C GLY A 192 -5.85 -20.17 -1.48
N THR A 193 -5.88 -20.86 -0.33
CA THR A 193 -4.75 -21.63 0.20
C THR A 193 -4.93 -23.14 -0.03
N THR A 194 -6.01 -23.55 -0.69
CA THR A 194 -6.36 -24.94 -0.90
C THR A 194 -7.00 -25.12 -2.27
N ASN A 195 -6.51 -26.09 -3.03
CA ASN A 195 -6.99 -26.50 -4.34
C ASN A 195 -7.13 -28.04 -4.38
N ALA A 196 -7.47 -28.59 -5.55
CA ALA A 196 -7.65 -30.05 -5.68
C ALA A 196 -6.35 -30.83 -5.43
N GLU A 197 -5.20 -30.26 -5.82
CA GLU A 197 -3.87 -30.83 -5.69
C GLU A 197 -3.29 -30.76 -4.27
N SER A 198 -4.02 -30.18 -3.33
CA SER A 198 -3.58 -30.05 -1.93
C SER A 198 -3.60 -31.39 -1.17
N TRP A 199 -4.12 -32.45 -1.76
CA TRP A 199 -4.13 -33.83 -1.21
C TRP A 199 -3.15 -34.73 -1.96
N ASP A 200 -2.41 -35.57 -1.24
CA ASP A 200 -1.45 -36.52 -1.82
C ASP A 200 -2.13 -37.55 -2.76
N ALA A 201 -3.39 -37.87 -2.50
CA ALA A 201 -4.21 -38.73 -3.33
C ALA A 201 -5.55 -38.04 -3.65
N PRO A 202 -5.54 -37.10 -4.58
CA PRO A 202 -6.75 -36.37 -4.97
C PRO A 202 -7.73 -37.31 -5.67
N ASP A 203 -9.01 -37.22 -5.34
CA ASP A 203 -10.06 -37.95 -6.07
C ASP A 203 -10.23 -37.34 -7.47
N PRO A 204 -9.97 -38.10 -8.54
CA PRO A 204 -10.08 -37.59 -9.89
C PRO A 204 -11.53 -37.25 -10.29
N ASN A 205 -12.52 -37.72 -9.56
CA ASN A 205 -13.94 -37.41 -9.79
C ASN A 205 -14.46 -36.31 -8.88
N ARG A 206 -13.58 -35.68 -8.07
CA ARG A 206 -13.96 -34.62 -7.17
C ARG A 206 -14.50 -33.40 -7.96
N THR A 207 -15.68 -32.98 -7.60
CA THR A 207 -16.22 -31.71 -8.14
C THR A 207 -15.47 -30.55 -7.50
N VAL A 208 -14.89 -29.68 -8.33
CA VAL A 208 -14.24 -28.43 -7.89
C VAL A 208 -15.00 -27.25 -8.49
N ILE A 209 -15.50 -26.38 -7.63
CA ILE A 209 -16.17 -25.13 -8.01
C ILE A 209 -15.20 -24.01 -7.73
N THR A 210 -14.89 -23.23 -8.75
CA THR A 210 -13.90 -22.13 -8.64
C THR A 210 -14.58 -20.77 -8.52
N CYS A 211 -13.95 -19.88 -7.74
CA CYS A 211 -14.29 -18.47 -7.65
C CYS A 211 -12.99 -17.66 -7.57
N THR A 212 -13.08 -16.34 -7.61
CA THR A 212 -11.89 -15.46 -7.64
C THR A 212 -11.76 -14.59 -6.39
N ASN A 213 -12.78 -14.54 -5.55
CA ASN A 213 -12.78 -13.71 -4.34
C ASN A 213 -13.42 -14.46 -3.17
N PHE A 214 -13.20 -13.94 -1.95
CA PHE A 214 -13.67 -14.57 -0.72
C PHE A 214 -15.20 -14.39 -0.52
N ASP A 215 -15.78 -13.31 -0.98
CA ASP A 215 -17.20 -13.04 -0.77
C ASP A 215 -18.05 -14.03 -1.55
N GLU A 216 -17.70 -14.31 -2.80
CA GLU A 216 -18.32 -15.37 -3.60
C GLU A 216 -18.05 -16.77 -3.01
N TRP A 217 -16.81 -16.99 -2.55
CA TRP A 217 -16.41 -18.25 -1.96
C TRP A 217 -17.27 -18.62 -0.75
N ILE A 218 -17.51 -17.70 0.17
CA ILE A 218 -18.28 -18.00 1.39
C ILE A 218 -19.76 -18.25 1.09
N GLU A 219 -20.33 -17.56 0.11
CA GLU A 219 -21.70 -17.78 -0.35
C GLU A 219 -21.88 -19.15 -1.02
N LEU A 220 -20.91 -19.59 -1.83
CA LEU A 220 -20.90 -20.93 -2.41
C LEU A 220 -20.84 -22.03 -1.36
N VAL A 221 -20.05 -21.83 -0.30
CA VAL A 221 -19.99 -22.76 0.85
C VAL A 221 -21.33 -22.77 1.61
N ALA A 222 -21.89 -21.60 1.91
CA ALA A 222 -23.18 -21.47 2.58
C ALA A 222 -24.33 -22.12 1.79
N ALA A 223 -24.27 -22.06 0.46
CA ALA A 223 -25.23 -22.65 -0.49
C ALA A 223 -24.99 -24.16 -0.73
N GLU A 224 -24.18 -24.84 0.08
CA GLU A 224 -23.89 -26.28 0.00
C GLU A 224 -23.26 -26.73 -1.34
N ARG A 225 -22.60 -25.83 -2.05
CA ARG A 225 -21.95 -26.15 -3.34
C ARG A 225 -20.69 -27.00 -3.15
N GLY A 226 -20.11 -26.98 -1.95
CA GLY A 226 -18.94 -27.77 -1.57
C GLY A 226 -18.39 -27.33 -0.23
N ILE A 227 -17.35 -28.01 0.21
CA ILE A 227 -16.59 -27.61 1.40
C ILE A 227 -15.58 -26.52 1.04
N GLY A 228 -15.25 -25.70 2.01
CA GLY A 228 -14.17 -24.74 1.93
C GLY A 228 -13.10 -25.01 2.96
N ILE A 229 -11.84 -24.70 2.66
CA ILE A 229 -10.74 -24.83 3.62
C ILE A 229 -9.96 -23.54 3.65
N VAL A 230 -9.82 -22.97 4.85
CA VAL A 230 -9.25 -21.63 5.07
C VAL A 230 -8.36 -21.62 6.31
N PRO A 231 -7.50 -20.62 6.45
CA PRO A 231 -6.77 -20.36 7.69
C PRO A 231 -7.73 -20.14 8.86
N VAL A 232 -7.34 -20.59 10.05
CA VAL A 232 -8.15 -20.48 11.28
C VAL A 232 -8.58 -19.06 11.62
N LEU A 233 -7.81 -18.05 11.19
CA LEU A 233 -8.12 -16.64 11.36
C LEU A 233 -9.46 -16.24 10.72
N ALA A 234 -9.91 -16.98 9.68
CA ALA A 234 -11.21 -16.76 9.04
C ALA A 234 -12.39 -16.90 10.02
N ARG A 235 -12.29 -17.81 11.01
CA ARG A 235 -13.34 -18.05 12.02
C ARG A 235 -13.75 -16.76 12.75
N SER A 236 -12.79 -15.89 13.07
CA SER A 236 -13.04 -14.64 13.80
C SER A 236 -13.24 -13.43 12.90
N ARG A 237 -12.66 -13.47 11.69
CA ARG A 237 -12.62 -12.30 10.78
C ARG A 237 -13.71 -12.31 9.72
N ALA A 238 -14.26 -13.49 9.43
CA ALA A 238 -15.27 -13.66 8.40
C ALA A 238 -16.42 -14.55 8.91
N PRO A 239 -17.10 -14.19 10.01
CA PRO A 239 -18.27 -14.92 10.45
C PRO A 239 -19.37 -14.80 9.40
N HIS A 240 -20.04 -15.90 9.08
CA HIS A 240 -21.17 -15.94 8.16
C HIS A 240 -22.30 -16.77 8.77
N PRO A 241 -23.56 -16.30 8.79
CA PRO A 241 -24.66 -17.00 9.47
C PRO A 241 -24.97 -18.38 8.89
N GLY A 242 -24.67 -18.61 7.62
CA GLY A 242 -24.88 -19.88 6.92
C GLY A 242 -23.67 -20.82 6.95
N VAL A 243 -22.56 -20.46 7.62
CA VAL A 243 -21.30 -21.24 7.59
C VAL A 243 -20.81 -21.55 9.01
N VAL A 244 -20.38 -22.80 9.22
CA VAL A 244 -19.70 -23.26 10.42
C VAL A 244 -18.25 -23.58 10.09
N TYR A 245 -17.34 -23.20 10.98
CA TYR A 245 -15.93 -23.54 10.90
C TYR A 245 -15.60 -24.70 11.86
N VAL A 246 -15.13 -25.80 11.31
CA VAL A 246 -14.83 -27.06 12.05
C VAL A 246 -13.31 -27.29 12.01
N ASP A 247 -12.75 -27.75 13.14
CA ASP A 247 -11.34 -28.06 13.23
C ASP A 247 -10.97 -29.33 12.44
N ILE A 248 -9.79 -29.33 11.81
CA ILE A 248 -9.21 -30.45 11.11
C ILE A 248 -7.96 -30.87 11.91
N VAL A 249 -7.89 -32.13 12.36
CA VAL A 249 -6.85 -32.55 13.31
C VAL A 249 -5.46 -32.53 12.71
N ASP A 250 -5.29 -32.95 11.46
CA ASP A 250 -4.01 -33.20 10.79
C ASP A 250 -3.85 -32.39 9.48
N ALA A 251 -4.60 -31.28 9.32
CA ALA A 251 -4.46 -30.44 8.13
C ALA A 251 -3.05 -29.86 8.02
N PRO A 252 -2.47 -29.85 6.80
CA PRO A 252 -1.23 -29.13 6.54
C PRO A 252 -1.39 -27.65 6.93
N ARG A 253 -0.36 -27.06 7.55
CA ARG A 253 -0.41 -25.65 7.93
C ARG A 253 -0.42 -24.73 6.71
N SER A 254 -1.04 -23.58 6.85
CA SER A 254 -0.95 -22.50 5.88
C SER A 254 0.20 -21.58 6.29
N HIS A 255 1.22 -21.52 5.46
CA HIS A 255 2.38 -20.64 5.69
C HIS A 255 2.08 -19.22 5.24
N ILE A 256 2.63 -18.24 5.94
CA ILE A 256 2.47 -16.82 5.65
C ILE A 256 3.82 -16.28 5.21
N TYR A 257 3.83 -15.64 4.06
CA TYR A 257 5.03 -15.11 3.43
C TYR A 257 4.97 -13.59 3.33
N LEU A 258 6.14 -13.00 3.49
CA LEU A 258 6.43 -11.62 3.14
C LEU A 258 7.31 -11.63 1.90
N THR A 259 6.87 -11.00 0.82
CA THR A 259 7.59 -10.96 -0.46
C THR A 259 7.86 -9.52 -0.88
N TRP A 260 9.03 -9.27 -1.45
CA TRP A 260 9.47 -7.95 -1.91
C TRP A 260 10.36 -8.07 -3.13
N ARG A 261 10.58 -6.94 -3.83
CA ARG A 261 11.53 -6.89 -4.93
C ARG A 261 12.95 -6.67 -4.44
N VAL A 262 13.90 -7.41 -5.05
CA VAL A 262 15.34 -7.23 -4.81
C VAL A 262 16.04 -6.53 -5.99
N LYS A 263 15.37 -6.40 -7.13
CA LYS A 263 15.89 -5.68 -8.31
C LYS A 263 14.80 -4.74 -8.87
N PRO A 264 15.10 -3.44 -9.08
CA PRO A 264 16.29 -2.74 -8.57
C PRO A 264 16.39 -2.81 -7.04
N THR A 265 17.54 -2.46 -6.47
CA THR A 265 17.78 -2.47 -5.01
C THR A 265 16.60 -1.86 -4.25
N PRO A 266 16.07 -2.52 -3.22
CA PRO A 266 14.93 -2.04 -2.46
C PRO A 266 15.16 -0.64 -1.90
N LEU A 267 14.10 0.16 -1.80
CA LEU A 267 14.14 1.47 -1.16
C LEU A 267 14.61 1.34 0.30
N ARG A 268 15.24 2.38 0.83
CA ARG A 268 15.68 2.41 2.24
C ARG A 268 14.55 2.17 3.23
N SER A 269 13.33 2.63 2.91
CA SER A 269 12.12 2.36 3.69
C SER A 269 11.81 0.86 3.76
N VAL A 270 11.89 0.15 2.64
CA VAL A 270 11.69 -1.31 2.56
C VAL A 270 12.78 -2.05 3.33
N GLN A 271 14.07 -1.70 3.13
CA GLN A 271 15.19 -2.30 3.86
C GLN A 271 15.03 -2.14 5.39
N ARG A 272 14.60 -0.94 5.84
CA ARG A 272 14.31 -0.67 7.26
C ARG A 272 13.15 -1.52 7.77
N PHE A 273 12.07 -1.68 6.98
CA PHE A 273 10.97 -2.56 7.36
C PHE A 273 11.44 -4.01 7.50
N LEU A 274 12.18 -4.51 6.51
CA LEU A 274 12.70 -5.89 6.50
C LEU A 274 13.67 -6.17 7.66
N SER A 275 14.38 -5.16 8.16
CA SER A 275 15.25 -5.31 9.34
C SER A 275 14.49 -5.50 10.66
N LEU A 276 13.17 -5.30 10.67
CA LEU A 276 12.30 -5.49 11.83
C LEU A 276 11.63 -6.88 11.84
N VAL A 277 11.64 -7.58 10.71
CA VAL A 277 11.10 -8.91 10.49
C VAL A 277 12.17 -9.95 10.74
#